data_db8b215cb4cc7eab551617ceda1a6527
#
_entry.id   db8b215cb4cc7eab551617ceda1a6527
#
_cell.length_a   1.000
_cell.length_b   1.000
_cell.length_c   1.000
_cell.angle_alpha   90.00
_cell.angle_beta   90.00
_cell.angle_gamma   90.00
#
_symmetry.space_group_name_H-M   'P 1'
#
loop_
_entity.id
_entity.type
_entity.pdbx_description
1 polymer ?
#
loop_
_entity_poly.entity_id
_entity_poly.type
_entity_poly.pdbx_seq_one_letter_code
_entity_poly.pdbx_strand_id
1 'polypeptide(L)'
;MPPPRHGVEAFLLLIARIVAGVMFCVSGWNKVFTDAGRERMVHTLVDAGIPFPVFSAPVLGCIEWIAGGLLVLGLLSRPSALLLAGICAVAALTDGIARIPAGLSVPDWLSWFFYLSEVPLGVLLLWIAAVGSGRFAIEVRWAR
;
A
#
# COMPACT_ATOMS: atom_id res chain seq x y z
N MET A 1 13.50 11.68 -23.89
CA MET A 1 14.18 11.35 -22.63
C MET A 1 13.60 12.26 -21.55
N PRO A 2 13.13 11.73 -20.43
CA PRO A 2 12.78 12.60 -19.31
C PRO A 2 14.02 13.32 -18.82
N PRO A 3 13.93 14.59 -18.40
CA PRO A 3 15.07 15.35 -17.90
C PRO A 3 15.71 14.62 -16.71
N PRO A 4 17.02 14.77 -16.48
CA PRO A 4 17.67 14.18 -15.32
C PRO A 4 17.02 14.75 -14.07
N ARG A 5 16.37 13.88 -13.28
CA ARG A 5 15.77 14.28 -12.01
C ARG A 5 16.88 14.78 -11.10
N HIS A 6 16.65 15.95 -10.52
CA HIS A 6 17.53 16.50 -9.51
C HIS A 6 17.75 15.46 -8.40
N GLY A 7 18.97 15.42 -7.82
CA GLY A 7 19.32 14.38 -6.83
C GLY A 7 18.38 14.32 -5.65
N VAL A 8 17.78 15.46 -5.27
CA VAL A 8 16.78 15.56 -4.19
C VAL A 8 15.50 14.79 -4.52
N GLU A 9 14.98 14.93 -5.76
CA GLU A 9 13.76 14.19 -6.18
C GLU A 9 13.97 12.69 -6.15
N ALA A 10 15.13 12.23 -6.63
CA ALA A 10 15.48 10.82 -6.61
C ALA A 10 15.62 10.28 -5.17
N PHE A 11 16.15 11.09 -4.26
CA PHE A 11 16.29 10.73 -2.85
C PHE A 11 14.92 10.69 -2.14
N LEU A 12 14.04 11.67 -2.37
CA LEU A 12 12.69 11.68 -1.82
C LEU A 12 11.86 10.50 -2.32
N LEU A 13 12.00 10.15 -3.61
CA LEU A 13 11.36 8.98 -4.18
C LEU A 13 11.86 7.68 -3.54
N LEU A 14 13.16 7.58 -3.26
CA LEU A 14 13.73 6.44 -2.54
C LEU A 14 13.12 6.31 -1.14
N ILE A 15 13.04 7.42 -0.39
CA ILE A 15 12.42 7.43 0.95
C ILE A 15 10.95 6.99 0.86
N ALA A 16 10.18 7.56 -0.07
CA ALA A 16 8.78 7.22 -0.26
C ALA A 16 8.58 5.72 -0.54
N ARG A 17 9.41 5.14 -1.40
CA ARG A 17 9.39 3.71 -1.70
C ARG A 17 9.74 2.84 -0.49
N ILE A 18 10.77 3.20 0.27
CA ILE A 18 11.18 2.46 1.46
C ILE A 18 10.07 2.51 2.52
N VAL A 19 9.53 3.69 2.81
CA VAL A 19 8.46 3.85 3.81
C VAL A 19 7.22 3.05 3.43
N ALA A 20 6.72 3.24 2.21
CA ALA A 20 5.54 2.51 1.74
C ALA A 20 5.80 1.00 1.68
N GLY A 21 6.92 0.57 1.13
CA GLY A 21 7.27 -0.84 0.99
C GLY A 21 7.44 -1.55 2.33
N VAL A 22 8.15 -0.94 3.29
CA VAL A 22 8.32 -1.50 4.65
C VAL A 22 6.98 -1.60 5.37
N MET A 23 6.11 -0.59 5.24
CA MET A 23 4.78 -0.61 5.83
C MET A 23 3.97 -1.82 5.34
N PHE A 24 3.98 -2.10 4.03
CA PHE A 24 3.30 -3.27 3.47
C PHE A 24 4.00 -4.59 3.81
N CYS A 25 5.31 -4.63 3.89
CA CYS A 25 6.05 -5.80 4.37
C CYS A 25 5.62 -6.17 5.79
N VAL A 26 5.56 -5.20 6.70
CA VAL A 26 5.14 -5.43 8.09
C VAL A 26 3.67 -5.83 8.16
N SER A 27 2.81 -5.16 7.40
CA SER A 27 1.38 -5.49 7.32
C SER A 27 1.16 -6.92 6.82
N GLY A 28 1.82 -7.28 5.72
CA GLY A 28 1.75 -8.63 5.15
C GLY A 28 2.32 -9.69 6.09
N TRP A 29 3.46 -9.42 6.74
CA TRP A 29 4.05 -10.29 7.72
C TRP A 29 3.07 -10.63 8.86
N ASN A 30 2.44 -9.61 9.43
CA ASN A 30 1.48 -9.80 10.51
C ASN A 30 0.29 -10.69 10.09
N LYS A 31 -0.22 -10.51 8.87
CA LYS A 31 -1.34 -11.31 8.34
C LYS A 31 -0.99 -12.78 8.07
N VAL A 32 0.28 -13.05 7.74
CA VAL A 32 0.74 -14.40 7.40
C VAL A 32 1.26 -15.15 8.62
N PHE A 33 2.10 -14.49 9.43
CA PHE A 33 2.91 -15.15 10.45
C PHE A 33 2.44 -14.92 11.89
N THR A 34 1.48 -14.04 12.14
CA THR A 34 0.91 -13.84 13.48
C THR A 34 -0.56 -14.25 13.52
N ASP A 35 -0.97 -14.96 14.58
CA ASP A 35 -2.36 -15.39 14.75
C ASP A 35 -3.29 -14.18 14.94
N ALA A 36 -2.90 -13.23 15.78
CA ALA A 36 -3.68 -12.01 16.00
C ALA A 36 -3.88 -11.17 14.73
N GLY A 37 -2.85 -11.06 13.89
CA GLY A 37 -2.95 -10.35 12.61
C GLY A 37 -3.86 -11.06 11.61
N ARG A 38 -3.76 -12.39 11.56
CA ARG A 38 -4.61 -13.23 10.70
C ARG A 38 -6.07 -13.17 11.11
N GLU A 39 -6.37 -13.34 12.40
CA GLU A 39 -7.75 -13.26 12.93
C GLU A 39 -8.37 -11.90 12.63
N ARG A 40 -7.65 -10.82 12.89
CA ARG A 40 -8.13 -9.46 12.60
C ARG A 40 -8.46 -9.30 11.11
N MET A 41 -7.60 -9.80 10.22
CA MET A 41 -7.84 -9.74 8.78
C MET A 41 -9.03 -10.59 8.33
N VAL A 42 -9.18 -11.79 8.91
CA VAL A 42 -10.35 -12.65 8.65
C VAL A 42 -11.64 -11.93 9.04
N HIS A 43 -11.70 -11.29 10.21
CA HIS A 43 -12.85 -10.49 10.61
C HIS A 43 -13.14 -9.35 9.64
N THR A 44 -12.13 -8.60 9.24
CA THR A 44 -12.28 -7.52 8.25
C THR A 44 -12.84 -8.03 6.93
N LEU A 45 -12.39 -9.18 6.45
CA LEU A 45 -12.87 -9.78 5.20
C LEU A 45 -14.31 -10.30 5.31
N VAL A 46 -14.68 -10.85 6.48
CA VAL A 46 -16.06 -11.26 6.77
C VAL A 46 -16.99 -10.06 6.73
N ASP A 47 -16.62 -8.98 7.43
CA ASP A 47 -17.41 -7.75 7.51
C ASP A 47 -17.56 -7.09 6.12
N ALA A 48 -16.54 -7.21 5.28
CA ALA A 48 -16.56 -6.74 3.90
C ALA A 48 -17.31 -7.66 2.92
N GLY A 49 -17.80 -8.81 3.38
CA GLY A 49 -18.53 -9.78 2.54
C GLY A 49 -17.64 -10.51 1.52
N ILE A 50 -16.33 -10.59 1.76
CA ILE A 50 -15.40 -11.27 0.85
C ILE A 50 -15.49 -12.78 1.07
N PRO A 51 -15.65 -13.58 -0.01
CA PRO A 51 -15.75 -15.03 0.11
C PRO A 51 -14.43 -15.67 0.57
N PHE A 52 -14.52 -16.78 1.28
CA PHE A 52 -13.38 -17.56 1.78
C PHE A 52 -12.36 -16.76 2.60
N PRO A 53 -12.80 -16.02 3.64
CA PRO A 53 -11.93 -15.08 4.37
C PRO A 53 -10.73 -15.74 5.02
N VAL A 54 -10.83 -16.97 5.50
CA VAL A 54 -9.74 -17.74 6.12
C VAL A 54 -8.62 -18.04 5.13
N PHE A 55 -8.96 -18.26 3.86
CA PHE A 55 -7.99 -18.48 2.79
C PHE A 55 -7.48 -17.16 2.20
N SER A 56 -8.37 -16.20 2.02
CA SER A 56 -8.05 -14.90 1.40
C SER A 56 -7.13 -14.04 2.26
N ALA A 57 -7.22 -14.11 3.59
CA ALA A 57 -6.40 -13.33 4.51
C ALA A 57 -4.88 -13.61 4.35
N PRO A 58 -4.40 -14.87 4.43
CA PRO A 58 -2.97 -15.14 4.23
C PRO A 58 -2.52 -14.87 2.80
N VAL A 59 -3.35 -15.11 1.79
CA VAL A 59 -3.03 -14.80 0.39
C VAL A 59 -2.79 -13.31 0.21
N LEU A 60 -3.69 -12.47 0.73
CA LEU A 60 -3.53 -11.01 0.69
C LEU A 60 -2.27 -10.56 1.43
N GLY A 61 -1.99 -11.15 2.60
CA GLY A 61 -0.78 -10.90 3.35
C GLY A 61 0.50 -11.22 2.57
N CYS A 62 0.53 -12.35 1.86
CA CYS A 62 1.65 -12.73 0.99
C CYS A 62 1.84 -11.73 -0.17
N ILE A 63 0.75 -11.29 -0.79
CA ILE A 63 0.78 -10.29 -1.87
C ILE A 63 1.36 -8.98 -1.35
N GLU A 64 0.89 -8.49 -0.21
CA GLU A 64 1.40 -7.26 0.42
C GLU A 64 2.88 -7.38 0.78
N TRP A 65 3.29 -8.50 1.35
CA TRP A 65 4.67 -8.74 1.76
C TRP A 65 5.63 -8.77 0.57
N ILE A 66 5.28 -9.51 -0.49
CA ILE A 66 6.08 -9.62 -1.71
C ILE A 66 6.12 -8.29 -2.46
N ALA A 67 4.97 -7.67 -2.71
CA ALA A 67 4.90 -6.41 -3.44
C ALA A 67 5.58 -5.27 -2.67
N GLY A 68 5.46 -5.24 -1.34
CA GLY A 68 6.18 -4.31 -0.48
C GLY A 68 7.69 -4.49 -0.58
N GLY A 69 8.18 -5.73 -0.54
CA GLY A 69 9.60 -6.06 -0.70
C GLY A 69 10.15 -5.66 -2.06
N LEU A 70 9.42 -5.93 -3.14
CA LEU A 70 9.78 -5.51 -4.49
C LEU A 70 9.85 -3.98 -4.61
N LEU A 71 8.93 -3.28 -3.95
CA LEU A 71 8.90 -1.82 -3.92
C LEU A 71 10.13 -1.24 -3.20
N VAL A 72 10.51 -1.82 -2.04
CA VAL A 72 11.72 -1.41 -1.31
C VAL A 72 12.96 -1.58 -2.18
N LEU A 73 13.11 -2.74 -2.80
CA LEU A 73 14.26 -3.05 -3.66
C LEU A 73 14.26 -2.23 -4.96
N GLY A 74 13.11 -1.69 -5.35
CA GLY A 74 12.96 -0.99 -6.62
C GLY A 74 12.95 -1.94 -7.81
N LEU A 75 12.41 -3.14 -7.60
CA LEU A 75 12.12 -4.12 -8.64
C LEU A 75 10.64 -4.10 -8.95
N LEU A 76 10.29 -4.05 -10.24
CA LEU A 76 8.89 -4.00 -10.66
C LEU A 76 8.07 -2.92 -9.91
N SER A 77 8.69 -1.75 -9.67
CA SER A 77 8.12 -0.72 -8.79
C SER A 77 6.76 -0.21 -9.26
N ARG A 78 6.54 -0.07 -10.58
CA ARG A 78 5.26 0.38 -11.12
C ARG A 78 4.14 -0.62 -10.88
N PRO A 79 4.24 -1.91 -11.29
CA PRO A 79 3.18 -2.88 -11.04
C PRO A 79 2.96 -3.15 -9.56
N SER A 80 4.02 -3.20 -8.75
CA SER A 80 3.90 -3.36 -7.29
C SER A 80 3.16 -2.19 -6.66
N ALA A 81 3.50 -0.95 -7.02
CA ALA A 81 2.83 0.25 -6.51
C ALA A 81 1.35 0.32 -6.94
N LEU A 82 1.03 -0.04 -8.18
CA LEU A 82 -0.36 -0.11 -8.65
C LEU A 82 -1.18 -1.18 -7.90
N LEU A 83 -0.60 -2.35 -7.70
CA LEU A 83 -1.26 -3.44 -6.96
C LEU A 83 -1.54 -3.01 -5.51
N LEU A 84 -0.54 -2.45 -4.83
CA LEU A 84 -0.70 -1.96 -3.46
C LEU A 84 -1.66 -0.78 -3.36
N ALA A 85 -1.68 0.13 -4.35
CA ALA A 85 -2.66 1.21 -4.43
C ALA A 85 -4.09 0.66 -4.58
N GLY A 86 -4.28 -0.38 -5.38
CA GLY A 86 -5.56 -1.10 -5.50
C GLY A 86 -6.00 -1.70 -4.16
N ILE A 87 -5.09 -2.33 -3.43
CA ILE A 87 -5.37 -2.85 -2.09
C ILE A 87 -5.79 -1.72 -1.13
N CYS A 88 -5.09 -0.58 -1.15
CA CYS A 88 -5.47 0.60 -0.37
C CYS A 88 -6.87 1.11 -0.73
N ALA A 89 -7.20 1.17 -2.02
CA ALA A 89 -8.51 1.62 -2.47
C ALA A 89 -9.62 0.69 -1.98
N VAL A 90 -9.45 -0.61 -2.11
CA VAL A 90 -10.41 -1.59 -1.60
C VAL A 90 -10.55 -1.49 -0.08
N ALA A 91 -9.42 -1.44 0.65
CA ALA A 91 -9.43 -1.31 2.10
C ALA A 91 -10.11 -0.01 2.58
N ALA A 92 -9.85 1.12 1.91
CA ALA A 92 -10.52 2.38 2.22
C ALA A 92 -12.03 2.33 2.00
N LEU A 93 -12.47 1.73 0.89
CA LEU A 93 -13.89 1.65 0.53
C LEU A 93 -14.68 0.62 1.36
N THR A 94 -14.06 -0.45 1.81
CA THR A 94 -14.72 -1.51 2.60
C THR A 94 -14.62 -1.22 4.10
N ASP A 95 -13.45 -1.36 4.67
CA ASP A 95 -13.19 -1.22 6.10
C ASP A 95 -12.99 0.23 6.54
N GLY A 96 -12.27 1.05 5.72
CA GLY A 96 -11.92 2.41 6.04
C GLY A 96 -13.14 3.29 6.29
N ILE A 97 -14.06 3.35 5.33
CA ILE A 97 -15.29 4.16 5.44
C ILE A 97 -16.19 3.69 6.61
N ALA A 98 -16.23 2.38 6.85
CA ALA A 98 -17.01 1.81 7.96
C ALA A 98 -16.51 2.24 9.36
N ARG A 99 -15.24 2.62 9.47
CA ARG A 99 -14.65 3.15 10.71
C ARG A 99 -14.98 4.61 10.99
N ILE A 100 -15.50 5.34 10.00
CA ILE A 100 -15.87 6.75 10.17
C ILE A 100 -17.17 6.83 10.97
N PRO A 101 -17.23 7.61 12.08
CA PRO A 101 -18.43 7.76 12.87
C PRO A 101 -19.63 8.30 12.07
N ALA A 102 -20.83 7.79 12.35
CA ALA A 102 -22.05 8.30 11.71
C ALA A 102 -22.46 9.66 12.28
N GLY A 103 -23.18 10.45 11.49
CA GLY A 103 -23.77 11.72 11.95
C GLY A 103 -22.82 12.89 11.98
N LEU A 104 -21.64 12.78 11.37
CA LEU A 104 -20.70 13.89 11.27
C LEU A 104 -21.13 14.95 10.24
N SER A 105 -20.70 16.19 10.45
CA SER A 105 -20.76 17.24 9.41
C SER A 105 -19.86 16.88 8.23
N VAL A 106 -20.10 17.48 7.06
CA VAL A 106 -19.29 17.21 5.86
C VAL A 106 -17.79 17.51 6.09
N PRO A 107 -17.38 18.64 6.70
CA PRO A 107 -15.97 18.90 7.01
C PRO A 107 -15.36 17.86 7.95
N ASP A 108 -16.09 17.45 8.99
CA ASP A 108 -15.60 16.46 9.94
C ASP A 108 -15.47 15.07 9.29
N TRP A 109 -16.45 14.68 8.46
CA TRP A 109 -16.38 13.43 7.70
C TRP A 109 -15.17 13.41 6.75
N LEU A 110 -14.92 14.51 6.02
CA LEU A 110 -13.75 14.63 5.15
C LEU A 110 -12.45 14.57 5.95
N SER A 111 -12.39 15.18 7.12
CA SER A 111 -11.24 15.08 8.00
C SER A 111 -10.95 13.64 8.37
N TRP A 112 -11.94 12.89 8.83
CA TRP A 112 -11.81 11.47 9.13
C TRP A 112 -11.36 10.66 7.91
N PHE A 113 -11.95 10.91 6.74
CA PHE A 113 -11.60 10.20 5.50
C PHE A 113 -10.13 10.39 5.12
N PHE A 114 -9.62 11.62 5.17
CA PHE A 114 -8.22 11.89 4.83
C PHE A 114 -7.23 11.43 5.91
N TYR A 115 -7.68 11.19 7.14
CA TYR A 115 -6.87 10.57 8.20
C TYR A 115 -6.83 9.04 8.10
N LEU A 116 -7.63 8.41 7.25
CA LEU A 116 -7.46 6.98 6.94
C LEU A 116 -6.10 6.79 6.28
N SER A 117 -5.27 5.93 6.86
CA SER A 117 -3.91 5.68 6.33
C SER A 117 -3.90 5.19 4.89
N GLU A 118 -4.94 4.49 4.49
CA GLU A 118 -5.13 3.93 3.15
C GLU A 118 -5.24 5.01 2.08
N VAL A 119 -5.81 6.16 2.40
CA VAL A 119 -6.05 7.26 1.43
C VAL A 119 -4.74 7.96 1.04
N PRO A 120 -3.98 8.59 1.94
CA PRO A 120 -2.71 9.23 1.57
C PRO A 120 -1.68 8.23 1.07
N LEU A 121 -1.66 7.00 1.61
CA LEU A 121 -0.76 5.95 1.17
C LEU A 121 -1.10 5.50 -0.26
N GLY A 122 -2.38 5.35 -0.59
CA GLY A 122 -2.84 5.04 -1.94
C GLY A 122 -2.42 6.11 -2.95
N VAL A 123 -2.57 7.38 -2.60
CA VAL A 123 -2.12 8.52 -3.44
C VAL A 123 -0.60 8.49 -3.63
N LEU A 124 0.17 8.23 -2.58
CA LEU A 124 1.62 8.09 -2.64
C LEU A 124 2.03 6.95 -3.58
N LEU A 125 1.36 5.80 -3.50
CA LEU A 125 1.63 4.65 -4.36
C LEU A 125 1.28 4.92 -5.82
N LEU A 126 0.18 5.62 -6.10
CA LEU A 126 -0.16 6.06 -7.46
C LEU A 126 0.90 7.01 -8.02
N TRP A 127 1.41 7.92 -7.20
CA TRP A 127 2.51 8.79 -7.59
C TRP A 127 3.79 7.99 -7.90
N ILE A 128 4.16 7.02 -7.06
CA ILE A 128 5.31 6.13 -7.31
C ILE A 128 5.10 5.33 -8.60
N ALA A 129 3.89 4.84 -8.87
CA ALA A 129 3.56 4.11 -10.09
C ALA A 129 3.72 4.98 -11.35
N ALA A 130 3.28 6.24 -11.29
CA ALA A 130 3.41 7.19 -12.39
C ALA A 130 4.88 7.57 -12.66
N VAL A 131 5.61 7.86 -11.59
CA VAL A 131 7.01 8.29 -11.63
C VAL A 131 7.96 7.13 -11.96
N GLY A 132 7.68 5.93 -11.45
CA GLY A 132 8.50 4.72 -11.63
C GLY A 132 9.58 4.55 -10.56
N SER A 133 10.51 3.64 -10.83
CA SER A 133 11.50 3.15 -9.85
C SER A 133 12.54 4.18 -9.38
N GLY A 134 12.82 5.22 -10.18
CA GLY A 134 13.87 6.22 -9.88
C GLY A 134 15.29 5.68 -10.07
N ARG A 135 16.30 6.57 -10.00
CA ARG A 135 17.71 6.22 -10.30
C ARG A 135 18.39 5.32 -9.25
N PHE A 136 17.84 5.21 -8.05
CA PHE A 136 18.34 4.35 -6.96
C PHE A 136 17.70 2.96 -6.92
N ALA A 137 16.92 2.60 -7.94
CA ALA A 137 16.31 1.29 -8.05
C ALA A 137 17.27 0.25 -8.62
N ILE A 138 17.16 -0.99 -8.18
CA ILE A 138 17.93 -2.12 -8.69
C ILE A 138 17.60 -2.35 -10.17
N GLU A 139 16.33 -2.20 -10.54
CA GLU A 139 15.84 -2.33 -11.91
C GLU A 139 16.58 -1.46 -12.91
N VAL A 140 16.94 -0.23 -12.53
CA VAL A 140 17.70 0.69 -13.39
C VAL A 140 19.15 0.26 -13.55
N ARG A 141 19.72 -0.44 -12.58
CA ARG A 141 21.09 -0.95 -12.64
C ARG A 141 21.23 -2.18 -13.53
N TRP A 142 20.16 -2.94 -13.72
CA TRP A 142 20.15 -4.14 -14.58
C TRP A 142 19.86 -3.82 -16.05
N ALA A 143 19.25 -2.66 -16.32
CA ALA A 143 18.95 -2.21 -17.69
C ALA A 143 20.10 -1.45 -18.36
N ARG A 144 21.27 -1.34 -17.72
CA ARG A 144 22.51 -0.75 -18.25
C ARG A 144 23.56 -1.83 -18.53
#